data_3372b0b19523e760d3dbeba80219d4ee
#
_entry.id   3372b0b19523e760d3dbeba80219d4ee
#
_cell.length_a   1.000
_cell.length_b   1.000
_cell.length_c   1.000
_cell.angle_alpha   90.00
_cell.angle_beta   90.00
_cell.angle_gamma   90.00
#
_symmetry.space_group_name_H-M   'P 1'
#
loop_
_entity.id
_entity.type
_entity.pdbx_description
1 polymer ?
#
loop_
_entity_poly.entity_id
_entity_poly.type
_entity_poly.pdbx_seq_one_letter_code
_entity_poly.pdbx_strand_id
1 'polypeptide(L)'
;KADFALFPELSLTGYILRDLTSDVALALDSPQISELVARSKDISIAFGFVEHSPDHRFYNSFVFAEDGVIKHVHRKVHLPDYGIFEEGRYFAAGNNFTTFESKHGRFGVLICEDAWHLSSAWLHFLQGADALLVPVASPSRGIKTNGAHLASQKSWHELCAAQSKFLQTWVVRCNRVGYEDGVLFDGESAINSPMGEVVAAAHHSEEDLIVYELTSSALKRARVET
;
A
#
# COMPACT_ATOMS: atom_id res chain seq x y z
N LYS A 1 18.66 10.38 -5.46
CA LYS A 1 17.71 11.03 -4.55
C LYS A 1 16.32 10.54 -4.94
N ALA A 2 15.54 10.01 -4.00
CA ALA A 2 14.17 9.62 -4.27
C ALA A 2 13.24 10.85 -4.16
N ASP A 3 12.13 10.84 -4.92
CA ASP A 3 11.14 11.90 -4.94
C ASP A 3 9.98 11.63 -3.98
N PHE A 4 9.64 10.35 -3.77
CA PHE A 4 8.72 9.93 -2.71
C PHE A 4 9.14 8.60 -2.08
N ALA A 5 8.70 8.36 -0.85
CA ALA A 5 8.90 7.13 -0.11
C ALA A 5 7.55 6.51 0.24
N LEU A 6 7.40 5.21 -0.05
CA LEU A 6 6.22 4.41 0.28
C LEU A 6 6.58 3.42 1.39
N PHE A 7 5.80 3.44 2.47
CA PHE A 7 5.90 2.53 3.60
C PHE A 7 4.77 1.49 3.59
N PRO A 8 4.93 0.36 4.29
CA PRO A 8 3.90 -0.67 4.38
C PRO A 8 2.60 -0.23 5.06
N GLU A 9 1.57 -1.08 4.95
CA GLU A 9 0.33 -0.99 5.71
C GLU A 9 0.61 -0.93 7.21
N LEU A 10 -0.09 -0.02 7.93
CA LEU A 10 0.04 0.20 9.37
C LEU A 10 1.51 0.32 9.85
N SER A 11 2.39 0.88 9.00
CA SER A 11 3.83 0.97 9.24
C SER A 11 4.20 1.76 10.50
N LEU A 12 3.37 2.70 10.91
CA LEU A 12 3.62 3.53 12.09
C LEU A 12 3.18 2.86 13.41
N THR A 13 2.14 2.04 13.38
CA THR A 13 1.48 1.51 14.59
C THR A 13 1.67 0.01 14.80
N GLY A 14 1.96 -0.74 13.74
CA GLY A 14 1.93 -2.21 13.74
C GLY A 14 0.62 -2.76 13.19
N TYR A 15 0.59 -4.09 12.92
CA TYR A 15 -0.55 -4.77 12.29
C TYR A 15 -1.30 -5.70 13.24
N ILE A 16 -0.59 -6.56 14.01
CA ILE A 16 -1.21 -7.51 14.94
C ILE A 16 -1.45 -6.82 16.28
N LEU A 17 -2.39 -5.90 16.33
CA LEU A 17 -2.60 -5.01 17.48
C LEU A 17 -3.63 -5.53 18.47
N ARG A 18 -4.70 -6.18 18.01
CA ARG A 18 -5.79 -6.67 18.87
C ARG A 18 -6.30 -5.56 19.81
N ASP A 19 -6.27 -5.82 21.12
CA ASP A 19 -6.75 -4.88 22.14
C ASP A 19 -5.87 -3.59 22.24
N LEU A 20 -4.65 -3.59 21.69
CA LEU A 20 -3.80 -2.39 21.62
C LEU A 20 -4.25 -1.40 20.54
N THR A 21 -5.21 -1.77 19.68
CA THR A 21 -5.68 -0.92 18.58
C THR A 21 -6.07 0.48 19.06
N SER A 22 -6.82 0.57 20.17
CA SER A 22 -7.23 1.86 20.75
C SER A 22 -6.08 2.67 21.32
N ASP A 23 -5.07 1.99 21.88
CA ASP A 23 -3.96 2.65 22.59
C ASP A 23 -2.95 3.28 21.64
N VAL A 24 -2.78 2.70 20.45
CA VAL A 24 -1.84 3.17 19.42
C VAL A 24 -2.48 4.09 18.39
N ALA A 25 -3.82 4.23 18.42
CA ALA A 25 -4.54 5.01 17.43
C ALA A 25 -4.23 6.51 17.54
N LEU A 26 -4.05 7.16 16.39
CA LEU A 26 -3.67 8.55 16.27
C LEU A 26 -4.73 9.33 15.50
N ALA A 27 -4.99 10.57 15.94
CA ALA A 27 -5.75 11.51 15.12
C ALA A 27 -4.87 12.08 13.99
N LEU A 28 -5.50 12.48 12.88
CA LEU A 28 -4.77 13.06 11.73
C LEU A 28 -3.99 14.33 12.07
N ASP A 29 -4.43 15.07 13.09
CA ASP A 29 -3.80 16.27 13.60
C ASP A 29 -2.89 16.04 14.81
N SER A 30 -2.64 14.76 15.17
CA SER A 30 -1.74 14.42 16.28
C SER A 30 -0.30 14.91 16.03
N PRO A 31 0.49 15.16 17.10
CA PRO A 31 1.88 15.59 16.95
C PRO A 31 2.74 14.63 16.12
N GLN A 32 2.53 13.32 16.26
CA GLN A 32 3.26 12.28 15.54
C GLN A 32 2.99 12.35 14.03
N ILE A 33 1.73 12.46 13.63
CA ILE A 33 1.34 12.64 12.23
C ILE A 33 1.87 13.97 11.69
N SER A 34 1.72 15.05 12.46
CA SER A 34 2.19 16.40 12.07
C SER A 34 3.70 16.44 11.85
N GLU A 35 4.50 15.72 12.66
CA GLU A 35 5.94 15.61 12.48
C GLU A 35 6.30 14.92 11.17
N LEU A 36 5.68 13.78 10.87
CA LEU A 36 5.90 13.06 9.61
C LEU A 36 5.47 13.90 8.40
N VAL A 37 4.34 14.56 8.49
CA VAL A 37 3.85 15.48 7.45
C VAL A 37 4.85 16.61 7.22
N ALA A 38 5.43 17.18 8.27
CA ALA A 38 6.46 18.22 8.14
C ALA A 38 7.72 17.75 7.39
N ARG A 39 8.11 16.47 7.53
CA ARG A 39 9.23 15.85 6.79
C ARG A 39 8.93 15.75 5.28
N SER A 40 7.67 15.78 4.88
CA SER A 40 7.31 15.72 3.46
C SER A 40 7.70 16.94 2.63
N LYS A 41 8.29 17.98 3.24
CA LYS A 41 8.92 19.12 2.54
C LYS A 41 10.16 18.72 1.74
N ASP A 42 10.89 17.71 2.22
CA ASP A 42 12.14 17.27 1.60
C ASP A 42 11.93 16.11 0.61
N ILE A 43 10.97 15.24 0.92
CA ILE A 43 10.60 14.06 0.13
C ILE A 43 9.13 13.75 0.42
N SER A 44 8.30 13.50 -0.60
CA SER A 44 6.92 13.07 -0.37
C SER A 44 6.90 11.73 0.38
N ILE A 45 6.02 11.58 1.36
CA ILE A 45 5.99 10.42 2.26
C ILE A 45 4.58 9.81 2.26
N ALA A 46 4.51 8.50 2.10
CA ALA A 46 3.25 7.75 2.13
C ALA A 46 3.35 6.63 3.17
N PHE A 47 2.51 6.66 4.21
CA PHE A 47 2.59 5.75 5.36
C PHE A 47 1.22 5.37 5.90
N GLY A 48 1.15 4.19 6.56
CA GLY A 48 -0.05 3.65 7.17
C GLY A 48 -0.04 3.74 8.69
N PHE A 49 -1.21 3.91 9.30
CA PHE A 49 -1.39 3.97 10.75
C PHE A 49 -2.84 3.66 11.13
N VAL A 50 -3.07 3.35 12.42
CA VAL A 50 -4.42 3.29 12.99
C VAL A 50 -4.93 4.70 13.23
N GLU A 51 -5.93 5.11 12.47
CA GLU A 51 -6.57 6.42 12.63
C GLU A 51 -7.67 6.34 13.68
N HIS A 52 -7.64 7.25 14.66
CA HIS A 52 -8.79 7.58 15.50
C HIS A 52 -9.49 8.79 14.90
N SER A 53 -10.66 8.60 14.35
CA SER A 53 -11.41 9.66 13.67
C SER A 53 -12.30 10.46 14.63
N PRO A 54 -12.73 11.68 14.25
CA PRO A 54 -13.60 12.52 15.08
C PRO A 54 -14.97 11.89 15.40
N ASP A 55 -15.43 10.90 14.63
CA ASP A 55 -16.66 10.14 14.89
C ASP A 55 -16.43 8.91 15.79
N HIS A 56 -15.29 8.89 16.50
CA HIS A 56 -14.90 7.86 17.47
C HIS A 56 -14.76 6.45 16.89
N ARG A 57 -14.40 6.34 15.60
CA ARG A 57 -14.10 5.07 14.94
C ARG A 57 -12.61 4.94 14.71
N PHE A 58 -12.15 3.69 14.63
CA PHE A 58 -10.80 3.37 14.21
C PHE A 58 -10.80 2.93 12.75
N TYR A 59 -9.81 3.39 12.00
CA TYR A 59 -9.63 2.99 10.61
C TYR A 59 -8.19 2.53 10.36
N ASN A 60 -8.03 1.55 9.50
CA ASN A 60 -6.75 1.28 8.86
C ASN A 60 -6.58 2.33 7.76
N SER A 61 -5.76 3.34 8.04
CA SER A 61 -5.62 4.54 7.20
C SER A 61 -4.23 4.68 6.62
N PHE A 62 -4.19 5.29 5.44
CA PHE A 62 -2.96 5.57 4.72
C PHE A 62 -2.94 7.03 4.27
N VAL A 63 -1.86 7.73 4.62
CA VAL A 63 -1.64 9.15 4.30
C VAL A 63 -0.59 9.26 3.21
N PHE A 64 -0.85 10.12 2.22
CA PHE A 64 0.18 10.67 1.35
C PHE A 64 0.38 12.14 1.70
N ALA A 65 1.59 12.48 2.13
CA ALA A 65 2.01 13.84 2.49
C ALA A 65 3.06 14.36 1.50
N GLU A 66 2.90 15.60 1.09
CA GLU A 66 3.75 16.29 0.13
C GLU A 66 3.84 17.77 0.48
N ASP A 67 5.03 18.37 0.35
CA ASP A 67 5.29 19.79 0.60
C ASP A 67 4.81 20.28 1.99
N GLY A 68 4.87 19.40 3.00
CA GLY A 68 4.47 19.71 4.37
C GLY A 68 2.98 19.68 4.62
N VAL A 69 2.17 19.14 3.71
CA VAL A 69 0.72 18.99 3.87
C VAL A 69 0.24 17.60 3.50
N ILE A 70 -0.86 17.17 4.09
CA ILE A 70 -1.56 15.94 3.71
C ILE A 70 -2.28 16.21 2.38
N LYS A 71 -1.92 15.46 1.34
CA LYS A 71 -2.57 15.51 0.03
C LYS A 71 -3.74 14.54 -0.07
N HIS A 72 -3.63 13.39 0.57
CA HIS A 72 -4.65 12.37 0.52
C HIS A 72 -4.65 11.51 1.78
N VAL A 73 -5.85 11.07 2.17
CA VAL A 73 -6.08 10.06 3.19
C VAL A 73 -6.97 8.98 2.57
N HIS A 74 -6.50 7.75 2.54
CA HIS A 74 -7.30 6.59 2.17
C HIS A 74 -7.56 5.75 3.41
N ARG A 75 -8.82 5.38 3.66
CA ARG A 75 -9.24 4.43 4.68
C ARG A 75 -9.57 3.12 4.02
N LYS A 76 -8.97 2.02 4.45
CA LYS A 76 -9.18 0.68 3.90
C LYS A 76 -10.66 0.36 3.80
N VAL A 77 -11.10 -0.03 2.60
CA VAL A 77 -12.52 -0.31 2.31
C VAL A 77 -12.85 -1.77 2.55
N HIS A 78 -11.97 -2.67 2.11
CA HIS A 78 -12.17 -4.10 2.26
C HIS A 78 -11.37 -4.62 3.46
N LEU A 79 -12.09 -4.95 4.53
CA LEU A 79 -11.52 -5.47 5.76
C LEU A 79 -11.57 -7.01 5.73
N PRO A 80 -10.43 -7.72 5.73
CA PRO A 80 -10.43 -9.18 5.75
C PRO A 80 -10.85 -9.71 7.13
N ASP A 81 -11.81 -10.63 7.13
CA ASP A 81 -12.31 -11.35 8.33
C ASP A 81 -12.27 -12.86 8.11
N TYR A 82 -11.17 -13.37 7.52
CA TYR A 82 -10.96 -14.78 7.25
C TYR A 82 -9.55 -15.24 7.66
N GLY A 83 -9.41 -16.53 7.94
CA GLY A 83 -8.12 -17.10 8.35
C GLY A 83 -7.64 -16.52 9.68
N ILE A 84 -6.56 -15.78 9.65
CA ILE A 84 -5.99 -15.12 10.84
C ILE A 84 -6.41 -13.64 10.96
N PHE A 85 -7.20 -13.15 10.01
CA PHE A 85 -7.63 -11.76 9.97
C PHE A 85 -8.95 -11.56 10.70
N GLU A 86 -9.03 -10.49 11.48
CA GLU A 86 -10.20 -10.08 12.24
C GLU A 86 -10.35 -8.55 12.16
N GLU A 87 -10.08 -7.96 10.99
CA GLU A 87 -10.01 -6.49 10.87
C GLU A 87 -11.36 -5.82 11.15
N GLY A 88 -12.48 -6.42 10.72
CA GLY A 88 -13.83 -5.88 10.99
C GLY A 88 -14.21 -5.83 12.47
N ARG A 89 -13.48 -6.53 13.35
CA ARG A 89 -13.65 -6.42 14.79
C ARG A 89 -13.14 -5.11 15.37
N TYR A 90 -12.06 -4.56 14.75
CA TYR A 90 -11.33 -3.42 15.30
C TYR A 90 -11.49 -2.15 14.47
N PHE A 91 -11.68 -2.29 13.15
CA PHE A 91 -11.72 -1.17 12.22
C PHE A 91 -13.10 -1.00 11.59
N ALA A 92 -13.44 0.26 11.34
CA ALA A 92 -14.53 0.59 10.43
C ALA A 92 -14.03 0.60 8.99
N ALA A 93 -14.87 0.18 8.04
CA ALA A 93 -14.56 0.23 6.62
C ALA A 93 -14.60 1.67 6.09
N GLY A 94 -13.64 2.00 5.21
CA GLY A 94 -13.74 3.16 4.33
C GLY A 94 -14.90 3.00 3.33
N ASN A 95 -15.17 4.04 2.56
CA ASN A 95 -16.36 4.05 1.69
C ASN A 95 -16.11 4.54 0.28
N ASN A 96 -14.87 4.82 -0.09
CA ASN A 96 -14.55 5.31 -1.42
C ASN A 96 -13.16 4.93 -1.90
N PHE A 97 -12.98 4.98 -3.23
CA PHE A 97 -11.71 4.89 -3.91
C PHE A 97 -11.56 6.14 -4.78
N THR A 98 -10.70 7.07 -4.38
CA THR A 98 -10.44 8.32 -5.09
C THR A 98 -8.96 8.46 -5.40
N THR A 99 -8.65 8.89 -6.64
CA THR A 99 -7.31 9.30 -6.99
C THR A 99 -7.02 10.71 -6.48
N PHE A 100 -5.75 11.04 -6.37
CA PHE A 100 -5.30 12.38 -5.99
C PHE A 100 -4.12 12.83 -6.86
N GLU A 101 -4.00 14.14 -7.02
CA GLU A 101 -2.89 14.76 -7.73
C GLU A 101 -1.70 14.97 -6.80
N SER A 102 -0.54 14.56 -7.27
CA SER A 102 0.77 14.83 -6.69
C SER A 102 1.66 15.49 -7.75
N LYS A 103 2.71 16.17 -7.35
CA LYS A 103 3.75 16.66 -8.28
C LYS A 103 4.45 15.53 -9.06
N HIS A 104 4.24 14.28 -8.66
CA HIS A 104 4.83 13.09 -9.29
C HIS A 104 3.85 12.34 -10.22
N GLY A 105 2.60 12.79 -10.33
CA GLY A 105 1.54 12.16 -11.12
C GLY A 105 0.25 11.95 -10.33
N ARG A 106 -0.72 11.29 -10.95
CA ARG A 106 -2.00 10.94 -10.33
C ARG A 106 -1.93 9.56 -9.70
N PHE A 107 -2.16 9.47 -8.41
CA PHE A 107 -2.04 8.22 -7.65
C PHE A 107 -3.38 7.73 -7.11
N GLY A 108 -3.52 6.40 -7.06
CA GLY A 108 -4.55 5.70 -6.29
C GLY A 108 -3.91 4.89 -5.17
N VAL A 109 -4.64 4.66 -4.08
CA VAL A 109 -4.18 3.84 -2.95
C VAL A 109 -5.08 2.62 -2.79
N LEU A 110 -4.48 1.45 -2.64
CA LEU A 110 -5.14 0.17 -2.35
C LEU A 110 -4.44 -0.49 -1.17
N ILE A 111 -5.04 -0.40 0.02
CA ILE A 111 -4.44 -1.00 1.21
C ILE A 111 -4.71 -2.50 1.21
N CYS A 112 -3.66 -3.29 0.98
CA CYS A 112 -3.63 -4.75 1.10
C CYS A 112 -4.87 -5.43 0.47
N GLU A 113 -5.89 -5.82 1.25
CA GLU A 113 -7.12 -6.48 0.78
C GLU A 113 -7.86 -5.67 -0.30
N ASP A 114 -7.76 -4.35 -0.30
CA ASP A 114 -8.37 -3.53 -1.36
C ASP A 114 -7.87 -3.94 -2.76
N ALA A 115 -6.62 -4.36 -2.88
CA ALA A 115 -6.04 -4.77 -4.16
C ALA A 115 -6.60 -6.11 -4.69
N TRP A 116 -7.13 -6.98 -3.82
CA TRP A 116 -7.73 -8.25 -4.21
C TRP A 116 -9.12 -8.10 -4.85
N HIS A 117 -9.73 -6.93 -4.69
CA HIS A 117 -11.00 -6.57 -5.30
C HIS A 117 -10.77 -5.81 -6.62
N LEU A 118 -10.97 -6.47 -7.76
CA LEU A 118 -10.69 -5.88 -9.09
C LEU A 118 -11.42 -4.57 -9.32
N SER A 119 -12.61 -4.39 -8.74
CA SER A 119 -13.37 -3.14 -8.80
C SER A 119 -12.62 -1.96 -8.20
N SER A 120 -11.82 -2.17 -7.16
CA SER A 120 -11.07 -1.11 -6.49
C SER A 120 -9.99 -0.52 -7.40
N ALA A 121 -9.18 -1.37 -8.02
CA ALA A 121 -8.18 -0.96 -9.01
C ALA A 121 -8.83 -0.34 -10.25
N TRP A 122 -9.96 -0.90 -10.70
CA TRP A 122 -10.72 -0.38 -11.83
C TRP A 122 -11.26 1.04 -11.60
N LEU A 123 -11.75 1.34 -10.40
CA LEU A 123 -12.21 2.69 -10.04
C LEU A 123 -11.06 3.72 -10.11
N HIS A 124 -9.86 3.37 -9.71
CA HIS A 124 -8.68 4.23 -9.86
C HIS A 124 -8.28 4.41 -11.33
N PHE A 125 -8.35 3.33 -12.13
CA PHE A 125 -8.09 3.41 -13.57
C PHE A 125 -9.07 4.37 -14.27
N LEU A 126 -10.36 4.28 -13.99
CA LEU A 126 -11.38 5.18 -14.57
C LEU A 126 -11.14 6.65 -14.20
N GLN A 127 -10.50 6.91 -13.08
CA GLN A 127 -10.11 8.24 -12.63
C GLN A 127 -8.73 8.67 -13.16
N GLY A 128 -8.10 7.85 -14.01
CA GLY A 128 -6.86 8.17 -14.70
C GLY A 128 -5.60 8.04 -13.84
N ALA A 129 -5.55 7.09 -12.89
CA ALA A 129 -4.37 6.84 -12.09
C ALA A 129 -3.15 6.50 -12.96
N ASP A 130 -2.02 7.14 -12.68
CA ASP A 130 -0.71 6.83 -13.27
C ASP A 130 -0.01 5.73 -12.49
N ALA A 131 -0.23 5.66 -11.17
CA ALA A 131 0.27 4.59 -10.32
C ALA A 131 -0.73 4.22 -9.23
N LEU A 132 -0.75 2.92 -8.89
CA LEU A 132 -1.40 2.36 -7.72
C LEU A 132 -0.34 2.14 -6.64
N LEU A 133 -0.50 2.80 -5.50
CA LEU A 133 0.29 2.59 -4.30
C LEU A 133 -0.38 1.50 -3.47
N VAL A 134 0.32 0.39 -3.26
CA VAL A 134 -0.24 -0.80 -2.61
C VAL A 134 0.56 -1.10 -1.34
N PRO A 135 0.27 -0.41 -0.23
CA PRO A 135 0.84 -0.74 1.08
C PRO A 135 0.23 -2.04 1.60
N VAL A 136 1.07 -2.94 2.09
CA VAL A 136 0.70 -4.30 2.44
C VAL A 136 1.33 -4.73 3.76
N ALA A 137 0.59 -5.50 4.55
CA ALA A 137 1.08 -6.31 5.66
C ALA A 137 0.58 -7.75 5.47
N SER A 138 1.06 -8.38 4.40
CA SER A 138 0.65 -9.75 4.06
C SER A 138 1.53 -10.77 4.76
N PRO A 139 0.93 -11.63 5.61
CA PRO A 139 1.69 -12.68 6.26
C PRO A 139 2.09 -13.78 5.30
N SER A 140 3.22 -14.41 5.60
CA SER A 140 3.72 -15.58 4.90
C SER A 140 2.78 -16.76 5.07
N ARG A 141 2.13 -17.21 4.00
CA ARG A 141 1.18 -18.32 4.05
C ARG A 141 1.34 -19.27 2.86
N GLY A 142 0.98 -20.55 3.11
CA GLY A 142 0.96 -21.59 2.11
C GLY A 142 2.20 -22.47 2.14
N ILE A 143 2.11 -23.59 1.40
CA ILE A 143 3.20 -24.56 1.28
C ILE A 143 4.10 -24.12 0.12
N LYS A 144 5.41 -24.21 0.31
CA LYS A 144 6.37 -24.01 -0.79
C LYS A 144 6.10 -25.04 -1.89
N THR A 145 5.69 -24.58 -3.05
CA THR A 145 5.52 -25.42 -4.22
C THR A 145 6.78 -25.33 -5.07
N ASN A 146 7.52 -26.45 -5.16
CA ASN A 146 8.66 -26.63 -6.07
C ASN A 146 9.71 -25.50 -6.08
N GLY A 147 10.13 -25.05 -4.91
CA GLY A 147 11.46 -24.50 -4.76
C GLY A 147 11.63 -23.06 -4.34
N ALA A 148 10.77 -22.08 -4.55
CA ALA A 148 11.19 -20.72 -4.26
C ALA A 148 10.18 -19.84 -3.50
N HIS A 149 8.90 -19.88 -3.84
CA HIS A 149 7.94 -18.92 -3.29
C HIS A 149 6.81 -19.60 -2.51
N LEU A 150 6.32 -18.93 -1.45
CA LEU A 150 5.09 -19.30 -0.79
C LEU A 150 3.88 -19.00 -1.70
N ALA A 151 2.76 -19.68 -1.48
CA ALA A 151 1.56 -19.47 -2.28
C ALA A 151 1.06 -18.02 -2.22
N SER A 152 1.14 -17.38 -1.05
CA SER A 152 0.80 -15.96 -0.87
C SER A 152 1.65 -15.02 -1.73
N GLN A 153 2.95 -15.26 -1.82
CA GLN A 153 3.88 -14.46 -2.61
C GLN A 153 3.56 -14.56 -4.11
N LYS A 154 3.41 -15.78 -4.61
CA LYS A 154 3.06 -16.02 -6.01
C LYS A 154 1.77 -15.30 -6.39
N SER A 155 0.76 -15.41 -5.54
CA SER A 155 -0.53 -14.75 -5.79
C SER A 155 -0.41 -13.22 -5.83
N TRP A 156 0.41 -12.62 -4.97
CA TRP A 156 0.68 -11.18 -5.01
C TRP A 156 1.41 -10.76 -6.30
N HIS A 157 2.39 -11.52 -6.75
CA HIS A 157 3.09 -11.24 -8.01
C HIS A 157 2.14 -11.30 -9.21
N GLU A 158 1.32 -12.35 -9.27
CA GLU A 158 0.33 -12.53 -10.35
C GLU A 158 -0.71 -11.39 -10.35
N LEU A 159 -1.22 -11.02 -9.17
CA LEU A 159 -2.20 -9.93 -9.01
C LEU A 159 -1.63 -8.59 -9.48
N CYS A 160 -0.45 -8.20 -8.97
CA CYS A 160 0.17 -6.92 -9.32
C CYS A 160 0.54 -6.85 -10.81
N ALA A 161 1.05 -7.95 -11.38
CA ALA A 161 1.37 -8.04 -12.80
C ALA A 161 0.09 -7.92 -13.68
N ALA A 162 -1.00 -8.58 -13.28
CA ALA A 162 -2.27 -8.47 -14.00
C ALA A 162 -2.83 -7.04 -13.92
N GLN A 163 -2.91 -6.46 -12.72
CA GLN A 163 -3.42 -5.11 -12.54
C GLN A 163 -2.61 -4.08 -13.32
N SER A 164 -1.27 -4.13 -13.23
CA SER A 164 -0.42 -3.16 -13.93
C SER A 164 -0.58 -3.26 -15.45
N LYS A 165 -0.67 -4.46 -16.00
CA LYS A 165 -0.82 -4.70 -17.43
C LYS A 165 -2.20 -4.33 -17.96
N PHE A 166 -3.28 -4.82 -17.31
CA PHE A 166 -4.65 -4.57 -17.78
C PHE A 166 -5.09 -3.12 -17.60
N LEU A 167 -4.59 -2.45 -16.56
CA LEU A 167 -4.92 -1.05 -16.27
C LEU A 167 -3.87 -0.06 -16.81
N GLN A 168 -2.81 -0.56 -17.46
CA GLN A 168 -1.76 0.26 -18.06
C GLN A 168 -1.22 1.33 -17.09
N THR A 169 -0.96 0.91 -15.85
CA THR A 169 -0.56 1.76 -14.74
C THR A 169 0.63 1.15 -13.99
N TRP A 170 1.42 1.97 -13.33
CA TRP A 170 2.43 1.47 -12.39
C TRP A 170 1.73 0.84 -11.18
N VAL A 171 2.26 -0.28 -10.68
CA VAL A 171 1.84 -0.84 -9.40
C VAL A 171 3.05 -0.90 -8.49
N VAL A 172 3.01 -0.14 -7.39
CA VAL A 172 4.09 -0.05 -6.40
C VAL A 172 3.62 -0.72 -5.12
N ARG A 173 4.01 -1.98 -4.92
CA ARG A 173 3.67 -2.76 -3.73
C ARG A 173 4.77 -2.66 -2.70
N CYS A 174 4.43 -2.20 -1.49
CA CYS A 174 5.32 -2.15 -0.33
C CYS A 174 4.79 -3.07 0.76
N ASN A 175 5.43 -4.21 0.97
CA ASN A 175 5.03 -5.20 1.96
C ASN A 175 5.94 -5.15 3.19
N ARG A 176 5.36 -5.39 4.35
CA ARG A 176 6.06 -5.54 5.62
C ARG A 176 6.99 -6.75 5.62
N VAL A 177 8.09 -6.68 6.36
CA VAL A 177 9.02 -7.78 6.62
C VAL A 177 9.27 -7.93 8.11
N GLY A 178 9.56 -9.15 8.56
CA GLY A 178 9.90 -9.48 9.94
C GLY A 178 8.79 -10.20 10.70
N TYR A 179 8.92 -10.28 12.01
CA TYR A 179 7.97 -10.97 12.89
C TYR A 179 7.16 -9.98 13.72
N GLU A 180 5.88 -10.26 13.90
CA GLU A 180 5.01 -9.56 14.83
C GLU A 180 4.03 -10.55 15.44
N ASP A 181 4.03 -10.66 16.77
CA ASP A 181 3.15 -11.56 17.55
C ASP A 181 3.07 -13.01 16.99
N GLY A 182 4.23 -13.58 16.63
CA GLY A 182 4.35 -14.93 16.09
C GLY A 182 3.97 -15.09 14.62
N VAL A 183 3.59 -14.02 13.94
CA VAL A 183 3.29 -14.00 12.51
C VAL A 183 4.52 -13.52 11.74
N LEU A 184 4.93 -14.27 10.71
CA LEU A 184 6.00 -13.89 9.79
C LEU A 184 5.43 -13.11 8.62
N PHE A 185 6.05 -11.97 8.32
CA PHE A 185 5.86 -11.18 7.10
C PHE A 185 7.13 -11.30 6.26
N ASP A 186 7.02 -11.67 5.00
CA ASP A 186 8.15 -12.07 4.16
C ASP A 186 8.69 -10.97 3.23
N GLY A 187 8.11 -9.77 3.30
CA GLY A 187 8.59 -8.67 2.49
C GLY A 187 8.24 -8.81 1.01
N GLU A 188 9.27 -8.93 0.17
CA GLU A 188 9.14 -9.00 -1.29
C GLU A 188 8.36 -7.83 -1.90
N SER A 189 8.58 -6.62 -1.40
CA SER A 189 8.08 -5.40 -2.05
C SER A 189 8.49 -5.39 -3.52
N ALA A 190 7.63 -4.92 -4.41
CA ALA A 190 7.91 -4.96 -5.84
C ALA A 190 7.28 -3.78 -6.58
N ILE A 191 7.89 -3.42 -7.71
CA ILE A 191 7.38 -2.42 -8.64
C ILE A 191 7.10 -3.11 -9.96
N ASN A 192 5.85 -3.02 -10.42
CA ASN A 192 5.43 -3.52 -11.73
C ASN A 192 5.27 -2.37 -12.71
N SER A 193 5.86 -2.52 -13.90
CA SER A 193 5.69 -1.58 -15.01
C SER A 193 4.26 -1.63 -15.57
N PRO A 194 3.81 -0.60 -16.31
CA PRO A 194 2.53 -0.62 -17.00
C PRO A 194 2.37 -1.73 -18.05
N MET A 195 3.45 -2.46 -18.35
CA MET A 195 3.44 -3.64 -19.24
C MET A 195 3.31 -4.96 -18.48
N GLY A 196 3.19 -4.93 -17.14
CA GLY A 196 3.05 -6.11 -16.30
C GLY A 196 4.36 -6.72 -15.79
N GLU A 197 5.50 -6.12 -16.13
CA GLU A 197 6.82 -6.63 -15.78
C GLU A 197 7.24 -6.19 -14.37
N VAL A 198 7.83 -7.08 -13.59
CA VAL A 198 8.52 -6.70 -12.35
C VAL A 198 9.84 -6.02 -12.71
N VAL A 199 9.96 -4.74 -12.43
CA VAL A 199 11.14 -3.92 -12.77
C VAL A 199 12.05 -3.67 -11.58
N ALA A 200 11.55 -3.84 -10.36
CA ALA A 200 12.33 -3.84 -9.14
C ALA A 200 11.63 -4.72 -8.09
N ALA A 201 12.38 -5.47 -7.31
CA ALA A 201 11.88 -6.30 -6.23
C ALA A 201 12.86 -6.30 -5.06
N ALA A 202 12.34 -6.27 -3.84
CA ALA A 202 13.08 -6.40 -2.61
C ALA A 202 13.45 -7.87 -2.34
N HIS A 203 14.47 -8.07 -1.52
CA HIS A 203 14.89 -9.40 -1.08
C HIS A 203 13.80 -10.06 -0.24
N HIS A 204 13.78 -11.39 -0.32
CA HIS A 204 12.87 -12.21 0.46
C HIS A 204 13.30 -12.26 1.92
N SER A 205 12.37 -11.98 2.85
CA SER A 205 12.57 -12.07 4.30
C SER A 205 13.69 -11.19 4.88
N GLU A 206 14.13 -10.18 4.16
CA GLU A 206 15.14 -9.22 4.60
C GLU A 206 14.61 -7.79 4.52
N GLU A 207 15.11 -6.93 5.41
CA GLU A 207 14.88 -5.48 5.27
C GLU A 207 15.58 -4.97 4.03
N ASP A 208 14.86 -4.24 3.18
CA ASP A 208 15.39 -3.75 1.93
C ASP A 208 14.77 -2.39 1.56
N LEU A 209 15.50 -1.64 0.75
CA LEU A 209 15.07 -0.38 0.16
C LEU A 209 15.26 -0.44 -1.35
N ILE A 210 14.18 -0.59 -2.09
CA ILE A 210 14.21 -0.55 -3.55
C ILE A 210 13.92 0.87 -4.05
N VAL A 211 14.67 1.30 -5.06
CA VAL A 211 14.50 2.59 -5.71
C VAL A 211 14.35 2.38 -7.20
N TYR A 212 13.33 2.98 -7.79
CA TYR A 212 13.07 2.89 -9.23
C TYR A 212 12.41 4.16 -9.75
N GLU A 213 12.67 4.51 -11.00
CA GLU A 213 12.08 5.67 -11.66
C GLU A 213 10.79 5.30 -12.40
N LEU A 214 9.65 5.86 -11.95
CA LEU A 214 8.36 5.69 -12.61
C LEU A 214 8.24 6.70 -13.77
N THR A 215 8.57 6.27 -14.97
CA THR A 215 8.61 7.19 -16.11
C THR A 215 7.26 7.38 -16.78
N SER A 216 6.92 8.61 -17.15
CA SER A 216 5.74 8.94 -17.97
C SER A 216 5.82 8.32 -19.37
N SER A 217 7.03 8.10 -19.89
CA SER A 217 7.24 7.44 -21.18
C SER A 217 6.75 5.99 -21.18
N ALA A 218 6.95 5.24 -20.09
CA ALA A 218 6.44 3.88 -19.96
C ALA A 218 4.90 3.84 -19.93
N LEU A 219 4.26 4.79 -19.23
CA LEU A 219 2.80 4.94 -19.24
C LEU A 219 2.27 5.25 -20.63
N LYS A 220 2.89 6.23 -21.30
CA LYS A 220 2.50 6.60 -22.67
C LYS A 220 2.61 5.41 -23.62
N ARG A 221 3.72 4.68 -23.53
CA ARG A 221 3.95 3.50 -24.36
C ARG A 221 2.87 2.43 -24.13
N ALA A 222 2.61 2.07 -22.88
CA ALA A 222 1.59 1.07 -22.55
C ALA A 222 0.20 1.48 -23.06
N ARG A 223 -0.20 2.75 -22.87
CA ARG A 223 -1.53 3.29 -23.27
C ARG A 223 -1.70 3.44 -24.78
N VAL A 224 -0.63 3.41 -25.58
CA VAL A 224 -0.68 3.53 -27.05
C VAL A 224 -0.51 2.20 -27.76
N GLU A 225 0.34 1.30 -27.20
CA GLU A 225 0.71 0.03 -27.85
C GLU A 225 -0.21 -1.15 -27.50
N THR A 226 -1.09 -1.01 -26.49
CA THR A 226 -2.05 -2.05 -26.06
C THR A 226 -3.47 -1.58 -26.19
#